data_29b31a2e8cc0bd8752ccaf42e9d030a1
#
_entry.id   29b31a2e8cc0bd8752ccaf42e9d030a1
#
_cell.length_a   1.000
_cell.length_b   1.000
_cell.length_c   1.000
_cell.angle_alpha   90.00
_cell.angle_beta   90.00
_cell.angle_gamma   90.00
#
_symmetry.space_group_name_H-M   'P 1'
#
loop_
_entity.id
_entity.type
_entity.pdbx_description
1 polymer ?
#
loop_
_entity_poly.entity_id
_entity_poly.type
_entity_poly.pdbx_seq_one_letter_code
_entity_poly.pdbx_strand_id
1 'polypeptide(L)'
;MADYKITLLKGDGIGPEIVNQAVKVLDCAAEKFGFGVTYDEALLGGCAIDATGVPLPDETVAKCKASDSVLLGAVGGPKWDSQPGNNRPEAGLLGIRGALGLFANLRPSVIFGPLKSASPIKDEIIGGNLDVMIVRELTGGIYFGERGRKEVNGQPAAWDTEMYTVGEVERIAKVAFDLAMKRNKKLTSVDKANVLESSRLWRETVKRVAEDYPEVELNHMYVDNCAMQLVRNPRQFDVILTSNIFGDILSDEASMIAGSIGMLASASLSGSKLGLYEPIHGSAPDIAGQNIANPLATILSVAMMLRYSLDQSEAADAIEAAVAKVLETYRTPDIYEDGFTKVGCDEMGDRVCEAL
;
A
#
# COMPACT_ATOMS: atom_id res chain seq x y z
N MET A 1 12.39 -14.49 -23.84
CA MET A 1 11.55 -14.34 -22.65
C MET A 1 11.96 -13.04 -21.98
N ALA A 2 11.03 -12.30 -21.42
CA ALA A 2 11.41 -11.19 -20.54
C ALA A 2 11.93 -11.80 -19.23
N ASP A 3 13.05 -11.30 -18.72
CA ASP A 3 13.63 -11.71 -17.44
C ASP A 3 13.66 -10.50 -16.52
N TYR A 4 13.07 -10.64 -15.34
CA TYR A 4 12.95 -9.57 -14.34
C TYR A 4 13.78 -9.88 -13.10
N LYS A 5 14.43 -8.86 -12.56
CA LYS A 5 15.14 -8.92 -11.31
C LYS A 5 14.34 -8.23 -10.21
N ILE A 6 14.02 -8.94 -9.14
CA ILE A 6 13.23 -8.42 -8.01
C ILE A 6 14.07 -8.45 -6.74
N THR A 7 14.14 -7.33 -6.04
CA THR A 7 14.72 -7.30 -4.70
C THR A 7 13.66 -7.64 -3.66
N LEU A 8 13.93 -8.65 -2.84
CA LEU A 8 13.07 -9.07 -1.74
C LEU A 8 13.54 -8.47 -0.42
N LEU A 9 12.67 -7.68 0.19
CA LEU A 9 12.85 -7.11 1.52
C LEU A 9 11.86 -7.79 2.47
N LYS A 10 12.20 -8.98 2.99
CA LYS A 10 11.27 -9.77 3.82
C LYS A 10 10.88 -9.05 5.12
N GLY A 11 11.81 -8.28 5.71
CA GLY A 11 11.56 -7.44 6.87
C GLY A 11 11.36 -8.23 8.16
N ASP A 12 10.37 -7.82 8.96
CA ASP A 12 10.17 -8.23 10.35
C ASP A 12 8.87 -9.03 10.54
N GLY A 13 8.73 -9.70 11.67
CA GLY A 13 7.51 -10.38 12.09
C GLY A 13 6.99 -11.41 11.09
N ILE A 14 5.76 -11.24 10.61
CA ILE A 14 5.15 -12.11 9.57
C ILE A 14 5.72 -11.89 8.17
N GLY A 15 6.53 -10.85 7.96
CA GLY A 15 7.08 -10.49 6.65
C GLY A 15 7.71 -11.65 5.88
N PRO A 16 8.62 -12.44 6.48
CA PRO A 16 9.23 -13.58 5.80
C PRO A 16 8.23 -14.65 5.32
N GLU A 17 7.21 -14.98 6.12
CA GLU A 17 6.24 -16.02 5.75
C GLU A 17 5.30 -15.57 4.63
N ILE A 18 4.79 -14.32 4.66
CA ILE A 18 3.90 -13.80 3.61
C ILE A 18 4.64 -13.55 2.30
N VAL A 19 5.90 -13.07 2.33
CA VAL A 19 6.72 -12.89 1.13
C VAL A 19 7.04 -14.22 0.47
N ASN A 20 7.32 -15.26 1.25
CA ASN A 20 7.58 -16.60 0.68
C ASN A 20 6.37 -17.12 -0.10
N GLN A 21 5.14 -16.86 0.37
CA GLN A 21 3.93 -17.25 -0.38
C GLN A 21 3.73 -16.39 -1.63
N ALA A 22 3.98 -15.10 -1.55
CA ALA A 22 3.89 -14.20 -2.70
C ALA A 22 4.93 -14.55 -3.79
N VAL A 23 6.15 -14.90 -3.42
CA VAL A 23 7.18 -15.40 -4.34
C VAL A 23 6.74 -16.71 -5.00
N LYS A 24 6.19 -17.66 -4.22
CA LYS A 24 5.65 -18.92 -4.77
C LYS A 24 4.59 -18.66 -5.86
N VAL A 25 3.63 -17.76 -5.59
CA VAL A 25 2.59 -17.42 -6.57
C VAL A 25 3.16 -16.70 -7.78
N LEU A 26 4.16 -15.83 -7.59
CA LEU A 26 4.86 -15.17 -8.70
C LEU A 26 5.59 -16.18 -9.60
N ASP A 27 6.24 -17.18 -9.02
CA ASP A 27 6.91 -18.25 -9.78
C ASP A 27 5.89 -19.08 -10.58
N CYS A 28 4.74 -19.44 -9.97
CA CYS A 28 3.64 -20.11 -10.68
C CYS A 28 3.13 -19.27 -11.86
N ALA A 29 2.97 -17.97 -11.68
CA ALA A 29 2.54 -17.06 -12.74
C ALA A 29 3.62 -16.92 -13.82
N ALA A 30 4.89 -16.82 -13.46
CA ALA A 30 6.02 -16.72 -14.39
C ALA A 30 6.11 -17.96 -15.30
N GLU A 31 5.97 -19.16 -14.72
CA GLU A 31 5.92 -20.40 -15.49
C GLU A 31 4.73 -20.42 -16.46
N LYS A 32 3.53 -20.07 -15.97
CA LYS A 32 2.29 -20.10 -16.77
C LYS A 32 2.30 -19.09 -17.93
N PHE A 33 2.82 -17.88 -17.70
CA PHE A 33 2.79 -16.78 -18.68
C PHE A 33 4.11 -16.61 -19.46
N GLY A 34 5.15 -17.42 -19.17
CA GLY A 34 6.36 -17.52 -19.96
C GLY A 34 7.32 -16.34 -19.82
N PHE A 35 7.54 -15.86 -18.59
CA PHE A 35 8.60 -14.89 -18.26
C PHE A 35 9.52 -15.44 -17.16
N GLY A 36 10.76 -14.90 -17.06
CA GLY A 36 11.72 -15.28 -16.03
C GLY A 36 11.71 -14.28 -14.86
N VAL A 37 11.99 -14.78 -13.66
CA VAL A 37 12.18 -13.95 -12.48
C VAL A 37 13.42 -14.41 -11.73
N THR A 38 14.24 -13.45 -11.28
CA THR A 38 15.38 -13.68 -10.37
C THR A 38 15.25 -12.81 -9.15
N TYR A 39 15.70 -13.34 -8.02
CA TYR A 39 15.54 -12.67 -6.72
C TYR A 39 16.88 -12.31 -6.11
N ASP A 40 16.95 -11.11 -5.51
CA ASP A 40 18.07 -10.65 -4.70
C ASP A 40 17.54 -10.25 -3.33
N GLU A 41 17.95 -10.91 -2.26
CA GLU A 41 17.48 -10.60 -0.91
C GLU A 41 18.33 -9.50 -0.28
N ALA A 42 17.67 -8.61 0.48
CA ALA A 42 18.31 -7.55 1.25
C ALA A 42 17.57 -7.28 2.56
N LEU A 43 18.28 -6.69 3.52
CA LEU A 43 17.77 -6.42 4.87
C LEU A 43 17.15 -5.02 4.93
N LEU A 44 15.96 -4.91 5.56
CA LEU A 44 15.31 -3.64 5.86
C LEU A 44 14.56 -3.75 7.18
N GLY A 45 14.55 -2.69 7.97
CA GLY A 45 13.79 -2.61 9.21
C GLY A 45 14.54 -3.16 10.42
N GLY A 46 13.83 -3.81 11.32
CA GLY A 46 14.38 -4.33 12.57
C GLY A 46 15.41 -5.43 12.37
N CYS A 47 15.20 -6.32 11.40
CA CYS A 47 16.18 -7.34 11.06
C CYS A 47 17.49 -6.74 10.53
N ALA A 48 17.42 -5.60 9.84
CA ALA A 48 18.61 -4.85 9.41
C ALA A 48 19.33 -4.22 10.61
N ILE A 49 18.60 -3.63 11.56
CA ILE A 49 19.17 -3.07 12.80
C ILE A 49 19.91 -4.17 13.57
N ASP A 50 19.31 -5.35 13.72
CA ASP A 50 19.91 -6.47 14.44
C ASP A 50 21.22 -6.96 13.78
N ALA A 51 21.27 -6.95 12.46
CA ALA A 51 22.42 -7.45 11.71
C ALA A 51 23.55 -6.42 11.51
N THR A 52 23.17 -5.14 11.32
CA THR A 52 24.10 -4.09 10.85
C THR A 52 24.14 -2.83 11.72
N GLY A 53 23.21 -2.70 12.67
CA GLY A 53 23.04 -1.51 13.51
C GLY A 53 22.23 -0.37 12.89
N VAL A 54 21.83 -0.48 11.62
CA VAL A 54 21.01 0.53 10.91
C VAL A 54 19.79 -0.08 10.24
N PRO A 55 18.64 0.65 10.17
CA PRO A 55 17.40 0.12 9.61
C PRO A 55 17.40 0.01 8.08
N LEU A 56 18.30 0.70 7.39
CA LEU A 56 18.47 0.70 5.93
C LEU A 56 19.96 0.72 5.58
N PRO A 57 20.60 -0.42 5.33
CA PRO A 57 21.97 -0.50 4.83
C PRO A 57 22.10 0.07 3.41
N ASP A 58 23.25 0.70 3.11
CA ASP A 58 23.56 1.22 1.76
C ASP A 58 23.51 0.14 0.68
N GLU A 59 23.92 -1.10 1.02
CA GLU A 59 23.83 -2.27 0.14
C GLU A 59 22.37 -2.54 -0.29
N THR A 60 21.42 -2.42 0.64
CA THR A 60 19.99 -2.60 0.35
C THR A 60 19.51 -1.57 -0.65
N VAL A 61 19.89 -0.30 -0.47
CA VAL A 61 19.54 0.77 -1.42
C VAL A 61 20.13 0.49 -2.80
N ALA A 62 21.38 0.04 -2.86
CA ALA A 62 22.06 -0.28 -4.12
C ALA A 62 21.36 -1.45 -4.85
N LYS A 63 21.01 -2.52 -4.15
CA LYS A 63 20.27 -3.66 -4.71
C LYS A 63 18.90 -3.26 -5.26
N CYS A 64 18.12 -2.49 -4.48
CA CYS A 64 16.80 -2.01 -4.90
C CYS A 64 16.88 -1.11 -6.15
N LYS A 65 17.88 -0.23 -6.24
CA LYS A 65 18.11 0.61 -7.44
C LYS A 65 18.52 -0.17 -8.68
N ALA A 66 19.13 -1.34 -8.49
CA ALA A 66 19.61 -2.21 -9.56
C ALA A 66 18.60 -3.29 -10.00
N SER A 67 17.39 -3.30 -9.42
CA SER A 67 16.32 -4.24 -9.74
C SER A 67 15.21 -3.58 -10.56
N ASP A 68 14.38 -4.40 -11.20
CA ASP A 68 13.20 -3.94 -11.95
C ASP A 68 12.06 -3.59 -11.00
N SER A 69 12.02 -4.24 -9.83
CA SER A 69 11.01 -3.99 -8.82
C SER A 69 11.46 -4.45 -7.44
N VAL A 70 10.75 -4.00 -6.38
CA VAL A 70 11.01 -4.35 -4.99
C VAL A 70 9.73 -4.91 -4.36
N LEU A 71 9.83 -6.09 -3.73
CA LEU A 71 8.76 -6.68 -2.93
C LEU A 71 9.15 -6.61 -1.45
N LEU A 72 8.33 -5.95 -0.66
CA LEU A 72 8.53 -5.79 0.79
C LEU A 72 7.46 -6.55 1.56
N GLY A 73 7.85 -7.23 2.63
CA GLY A 73 6.95 -7.88 3.56
C GLY A 73 6.37 -6.92 4.57
N ALA A 74 6.98 -6.81 5.74
CA ALA A 74 6.52 -5.92 6.79
C ALA A 74 7.70 -5.41 7.63
N VAL A 75 7.51 -4.28 8.31
CA VAL A 75 8.57 -3.61 9.07
C VAL A 75 8.06 -3.23 10.47
N GLY A 76 8.95 -3.33 11.45
CA GLY A 76 8.70 -2.85 12.79
C GLY A 76 8.41 -3.92 13.83
N GLY A 77 8.26 -3.48 15.07
CA GLY A 77 7.92 -4.33 16.21
C GLY A 77 8.40 -3.74 17.53
N PRO A 78 7.79 -4.14 18.67
CA PRO A 78 8.06 -3.56 19.98
C PRO A 78 9.51 -3.73 20.46
N LYS A 79 10.25 -4.68 19.90
CA LYS A 79 11.67 -4.89 20.20
C LYS A 79 12.53 -3.63 19.97
N TRP A 80 12.17 -2.79 19.02
CA TRP A 80 12.94 -1.62 18.61
C TRP A 80 12.32 -0.28 19.05
N ASP A 81 11.28 -0.28 19.88
CA ASP A 81 10.61 0.94 20.38
C ASP A 81 11.53 1.88 21.15
N SER A 82 12.55 1.32 21.81
CA SER A 82 13.56 2.09 22.56
C SER A 82 14.64 2.75 21.68
N GLN A 83 14.69 2.43 20.38
CA GLN A 83 15.66 3.02 19.47
C GLN A 83 15.37 4.52 19.23
N PRO A 84 16.41 5.34 18.97
CA PRO A 84 16.22 6.72 18.51
C PRO A 84 15.35 6.76 17.24
N GLY A 85 14.56 7.82 17.05
CA GLY A 85 13.61 7.90 15.95
C GLY A 85 14.20 7.69 14.55
N ASN A 86 15.44 8.12 14.33
CA ASN A 86 16.18 7.91 13.07
C ASN A 86 16.77 6.50 12.92
N ASN A 87 16.74 5.68 13.97
CA ASN A 87 17.19 4.27 13.96
C ASN A 87 16.06 3.28 14.25
N ARG A 88 14.80 3.70 14.16
CA ARG A 88 13.66 2.80 14.21
C ARG A 88 13.46 2.09 12.89
N PRO A 89 12.86 0.89 12.85
CA PRO A 89 12.57 0.17 11.62
C PRO A 89 11.82 1.01 10.57
N GLU A 90 10.85 1.83 11.00
CA GLU A 90 10.06 2.72 10.14
C GLU A 90 10.92 3.79 9.44
N ALA A 91 12.01 4.22 10.06
CA ALA A 91 12.97 5.14 9.42
C ALA A 91 13.62 4.49 8.19
N GLY A 92 13.84 3.16 8.21
CA GLY A 92 14.30 2.39 7.06
C GLY A 92 13.29 2.41 5.91
N LEU A 93 12.00 2.24 6.22
CA LEU A 93 10.93 2.30 5.23
C LEU A 93 10.80 3.69 4.59
N LEU A 94 10.80 4.75 5.38
CA LEU A 94 10.79 6.11 4.86
C LEU A 94 12.05 6.41 4.04
N GLY A 95 13.20 5.91 4.49
CA GLY A 95 14.48 6.06 3.80
C GLY A 95 14.51 5.42 2.42
N ILE A 96 14.03 4.17 2.29
CA ILE A 96 14.01 3.48 0.98
C ILE A 96 13.01 4.13 0.01
N ARG A 97 11.84 4.57 0.48
CA ARG A 97 10.87 5.32 -0.33
C ARG A 97 11.48 6.61 -0.89
N GLY A 98 12.19 7.37 -0.06
CA GLY A 98 12.93 8.54 -0.49
C GLY A 98 14.07 8.23 -1.45
N ALA A 99 14.90 7.21 -1.17
CA ALA A 99 16.04 6.81 -1.99
C ALA A 99 15.66 6.32 -3.40
N LEU A 100 14.47 5.73 -3.55
CA LEU A 100 13.91 5.28 -4.82
C LEU A 100 12.99 6.31 -5.48
N GLY A 101 12.73 7.46 -4.85
CA GLY A 101 11.85 8.52 -5.37
C GLY A 101 10.39 8.07 -5.52
N LEU A 102 9.91 7.25 -4.60
CA LEU A 102 8.55 6.69 -4.62
C LEU A 102 7.56 7.70 -4.05
N PHE A 103 6.95 8.51 -4.91
CA PHE A 103 6.06 9.60 -4.48
C PHE A 103 4.57 9.26 -4.52
N ALA A 104 4.16 8.26 -5.29
CA ALA A 104 2.76 7.88 -5.47
C ALA A 104 2.49 6.53 -4.83
N ASN A 105 1.67 6.50 -3.78
CA ASN A 105 1.24 5.26 -3.16
C ASN A 105 -0.22 4.96 -3.55
N LEU A 106 -0.39 3.85 -4.24
CA LEU A 106 -1.69 3.35 -4.69
C LEU A 106 -2.20 2.30 -3.72
N ARG A 107 -3.35 2.52 -3.14
CA ARG A 107 -4.00 1.64 -2.16
C ARG A 107 -5.43 1.32 -2.62
N PRO A 108 -5.64 0.23 -3.37
CA PRO A 108 -6.99 -0.21 -3.73
C PRO A 108 -7.72 -0.77 -2.51
N SER A 109 -8.93 -0.31 -2.27
CA SER A 109 -9.87 -0.88 -1.30
C SER A 109 -10.99 -1.55 -2.06
N VAL A 110 -10.85 -2.88 -2.24
CA VAL A 110 -11.77 -3.71 -3.02
C VAL A 110 -12.43 -4.73 -2.10
N ILE A 111 -13.76 -4.83 -2.16
CA ILE A 111 -14.47 -5.93 -1.53
C ILE A 111 -14.58 -7.08 -2.53
N PHE A 112 -13.92 -8.19 -2.21
CA PHE A 112 -14.11 -9.43 -2.94
C PHE A 112 -15.51 -9.98 -2.64
N GLY A 113 -16.26 -10.35 -3.68
CA GLY A 113 -17.64 -10.84 -3.53
C GLY A 113 -17.82 -11.92 -2.44
N PRO A 114 -16.94 -12.94 -2.40
CA PRO A 114 -16.96 -13.96 -1.35
C PRO A 114 -16.71 -13.44 0.08
N LEU A 115 -16.03 -12.28 0.26
CA LEU A 115 -15.72 -11.67 1.56
C LEU A 115 -16.71 -10.57 1.97
N LYS A 116 -17.80 -10.40 1.27
CA LYS A 116 -18.75 -9.32 1.56
C LYS A 116 -19.29 -9.38 3.00
N SER A 117 -19.49 -10.56 3.54
CA SER A 117 -19.91 -10.79 4.93
C SER A 117 -18.87 -10.37 5.98
N ALA A 118 -17.60 -10.33 5.62
CA ALA A 118 -16.54 -9.88 6.54
C ALA A 118 -16.53 -8.34 6.76
N SER A 119 -17.21 -7.58 5.90
CA SER A 119 -17.34 -6.14 6.10
C SER A 119 -18.22 -5.81 7.31
N PRO A 120 -17.78 -4.88 8.18
CA PRO A 120 -18.60 -4.41 9.29
C PRO A 120 -19.73 -3.47 8.85
N ILE A 121 -19.76 -3.08 7.57
CA ILE A 121 -20.72 -2.15 7.00
C ILE A 121 -21.93 -2.93 6.45
N LYS A 122 -23.12 -2.36 6.65
CA LYS A 122 -24.35 -2.97 6.16
C LYS A 122 -24.33 -3.15 4.64
N ASP A 123 -24.87 -4.28 4.18
CA ASP A 123 -24.96 -4.64 2.75
C ASP A 123 -25.60 -3.58 1.88
N GLU A 124 -26.62 -2.88 2.37
CA GLU A 124 -27.31 -1.78 1.66
C GLU A 124 -26.41 -0.58 1.39
N ILE A 125 -25.37 -0.35 2.24
CA ILE A 125 -24.39 0.71 2.09
C ILE A 125 -23.30 0.31 1.10
N ILE A 126 -22.76 -0.91 1.24
CA ILE A 126 -21.74 -1.46 0.36
C ILE A 126 -22.27 -1.66 -1.06
N GLY A 127 -23.51 -2.14 -1.21
CA GLY A 127 -24.08 -2.53 -2.49
C GLY A 127 -23.50 -3.84 -3.03
N GLY A 128 -23.27 -3.92 -4.35
CA GLY A 128 -22.76 -5.12 -5.01
C GLY A 128 -21.26 -5.29 -4.88
N ASN A 129 -20.53 -4.30 -5.37
CA ASN A 129 -19.06 -4.27 -5.38
C ASN A 129 -18.57 -2.90 -4.91
N LEU A 130 -17.59 -2.88 -4.05
CA LEU A 130 -16.85 -1.69 -3.69
C LEU A 130 -15.45 -1.80 -4.28
N ASP A 131 -15.04 -0.77 -5.03
CA ASP A 131 -13.71 -0.63 -5.59
C ASP A 131 -13.32 0.85 -5.55
N VAL A 132 -12.58 1.25 -4.53
CA VAL A 132 -12.08 2.61 -4.32
C VAL A 132 -10.56 2.59 -4.40
N MET A 133 -9.98 3.43 -5.23
CA MET A 133 -8.53 3.62 -5.32
C MET A 133 -8.11 4.85 -4.54
N ILE A 134 -7.30 4.68 -3.50
CA ILE A 134 -6.70 5.80 -2.76
C ILE A 134 -5.30 6.06 -3.32
N VAL A 135 -5.10 7.28 -3.81
CA VAL A 135 -3.82 7.80 -4.31
C VAL A 135 -3.25 8.74 -3.26
N ARG A 136 -2.27 8.24 -2.51
CA ARG A 136 -1.61 8.94 -1.41
C ARG A 136 -0.28 9.51 -1.90
N GLU A 137 -0.03 10.81 -1.70
CA GLU A 137 1.31 11.37 -1.83
C GLU A 137 2.20 10.77 -0.72
N LEU A 138 3.43 10.34 -1.04
CA LEU A 138 4.19 9.48 -0.15
C LEU A 138 5.50 10.09 0.37
N THR A 139 6.06 11.11 -0.28
CA THR A 139 7.41 11.64 0.00
C THR A 139 7.43 13.10 0.41
N GLY A 140 6.27 13.70 0.65
CA GLY A 140 6.10 15.05 1.18
C GLY A 140 5.29 15.08 2.47
N GLY A 141 4.86 16.27 2.84
CA GLY A 141 4.00 16.52 3.98
C GLY A 141 4.67 16.34 5.34
N ILE A 142 3.88 16.04 6.35
CA ILE A 142 4.30 16.04 7.76
C ILE A 142 5.33 14.94 8.09
N TYR A 143 5.37 13.85 7.32
CA TYR A 143 6.32 12.76 7.56
C TYR A 143 7.74 13.09 7.09
N PHE A 144 7.89 14.04 6.19
CA PHE A 144 9.18 14.46 5.62
C PHE A 144 9.53 15.92 5.96
N GLY A 145 8.62 16.66 6.56
CA GLY A 145 8.82 18.04 6.96
C GLY A 145 9.81 18.22 8.11
N GLU A 146 10.19 19.47 8.32
CA GLU A 146 11.03 19.84 9.46
C GLU A 146 10.29 19.52 10.78
N ARG A 147 11.02 18.95 11.72
CA ARG A 147 10.48 18.58 13.02
C ARG A 147 11.50 18.83 14.12
N GLY A 148 11.01 18.92 15.35
CA GLY A 148 11.91 19.12 16.48
C GLY A 148 11.24 19.20 17.82
N ARG A 149 12.09 19.49 18.83
CA ARG A 149 11.67 19.75 20.22
C ARG A 149 12.29 21.06 20.68
N LYS A 150 11.55 21.82 21.45
CA LYS A 150 12.00 23.06 22.07
C LYS A 150 11.31 23.29 23.40
N GLU A 151 11.76 24.29 24.15
CA GLU A 151 11.05 24.80 25.30
C GLU A 151 10.15 25.98 24.89
N VAL A 152 8.90 25.99 25.37
CA VAL A 152 7.94 27.08 25.18
C VAL A 152 7.34 27.38 26.53
N ASN A 153 7.51 28.62 27.05
CA ASN A 153 7.02 29.06 28.34
C ASN A 153 7.43 28.13 29.50
N GLY A 154 8.67 27.62 29.49
CA GLY A 154 9.19 26.72 30.52
C GLY A 154 8.67 25.26 30.43
N GLN A 155 8.03 24.88 29.34
CA GLN A 155 7.50 23.54 29.12
C GLN A 155 8.10 22.90 27.86
N PRO A 156 8.42 21.58 27.87
CA PRO A 156 8.82 20.87 26.68
C PRO A 156 7.73 20.91 25.61
N ALA A 157 8.11 21.23 24.37
CA ALA A 157 7.23 21.25 23.22
C ALA A 157 7.87 20.51 22.04
N ALA A 158 7.06 19.95 21.15
CA ALA A 158 7.48 19.32 19.92
C ALA A 158 6.62 19.83 18.75
N TRP A 159 7.20 19.81 17.54
CA TRP A 159 6.48 20.17 16.32
C TRP A 159 6.91 19.28 15.17
N ASP A 160 5.97 19.09 14.22
CA ASP A 160 6.18 18.54 12.88
C ASP A 160 5.53 19.49 11.87
N THR A 161 6.21 19.73 10.74
CA THR A 161 5.74 20.68 9.72
C THR A 161 5.15 19.94 8.54
N GLU A 162 3.90 20.24 8.20
CA GLU A 162 3.32 19.81 6.94
C GLU A 162 3.63 20.85 5.84
N MET A 163 4.43 20.45 4.87
CA MET A 163 4.84 21.30 3.75
C MET A 163 4.69 20.54 2.43
N TYR A 164 4.10 21.21 1.46
CA TYR A 164 3.98 20.75 0.07
C TYR A 164 4.42 21.87 -0.88
N THR A 165 5.13 21.46 -1.93
CA THR A 165 5.42 22.32 -3.08
C THR A 165 4.39 22.06 -4.18
N VAL A 166 4.22 23.04 -5.08
CA VAL A 166 3.40 22.90 -6.28
C VAL A 166 3.79 21.65 -7.09
N GLY A 167 5.09 21.42 -7.29
CA GLY A 167 5.59 20.28 -8.06
C GLY A 167 5.24 18.92 -7.46
N GLU A 168 5.24 18.79 -6.13
CA GLU A 168 4.83 17.56 -5.45
C GLU A 168 3.34 17.29 -5.65
N VAL A 169 2.51 18.32 -5.55
CA VAL A 169 1.07 18.18 -5.76
C VAL A 169 0.74 17.90 -7.23
N GLU A 170 1.40 18.58 -8.18
CA GLU A 170 1.20 18.34 -9.61
C GLU A 170 1.51 16.91 -10.02
N ARG A 171 2.65 16.36 -9.58
CA ARG A 171 3.05 15.00 -9.95
C ARG A 171 2.07 13.94 -9.45
N ILE A 172 1.60 14.07 -8.21
CA ILE A 172 0.64 13.09 -7.65
C ILE A 172 -0.76 13.29 -8.22
N ALA A 173 -1.18 14.53 -8.49
CA ALA A 173 -2.45 14.82 -9.14
C ALA A 173 -2.52 14.20 -10.54
N LYS A 174 -1.47 14.31 -11.36
CA LYS A 174 -1.40 13.66 -12.67
C LYS A 174 -1.60 12.15 -12.58
N VAL A 175 -0.93 11.47 -11.63
CA VAL A 175 -1.12 10.04 -11.40
C VAL A 175 -2.59 9.71 -11.07
N ALA A 176 -3.23 10.51 -10.22
CA ALA A 176 -4.61 10.28 -9.83
C ALA A 176 -5.60 10.54 -10.98
N PHE A 177 -5.37 11.58 -11.78
CA PHE A 177 -6.19 11.85 -12.98
C PHE A 177 -6.01 10.78 -14.06
N ASP A 178 -4.78 10.33 -14.32
CA ASP A 178 -4.50 9.24 -15.28
C ASP A 178 -5.17 7.92 -14.86
N LEU A 179 -5.21 7.63 -13.56
CA LEU A 179 -5.96 6.50 -13.02
C LEU A 179 -7.47 6.70 -13.17
N ALA A 180 -7.99 7.87 -12.85
CA ALA A 180 -9.42 8.18 -13.01
C ALA A 180 -9.87 8.03 -14.47
N MET A 181 -9.05 8.46 -15.45
CA MET A 181 -9.30 8.27 -16.89
C MET A 181 -9.47 6.80 -17.30
N LYS A 182 -8.76 5.89 -16.62
CA LYS A 182 -8.82 4.43 -16.84
C LYS A 182 -9.93 3.73 -16.05
N ARG A 183 -10.61 4.46 -15.15
CA ARG A 183 -11.68 3.97 -14.28
C ARG A 183 -13.00 4.70 -14.63
N ASN A 184 -13.78 5.08 -13.62
CA ASN A 184 -15.11 5.69 -13.83
C ASN A 184 -15.08 7.20 -14.03
N LYS A 185 -13.91 7.80 -14.26
CA LYS A 185 -13.70 9.23 -14.51
C LYS A 185 -14.18 10.13 -13.37
N LYS A 186 -14.07 9.66 -12.13
CA LYS A 186 -14.38 10.42 -10.91
C LYS A 186 -13.16 10.52 -10.01
N LEU A 187 -12.83 11.74 -9.61
CA LEU A 187 -11.74 12.05 -8.70
C LEU A 187 -12.23 12.90 -7.54
N THR A 188 -12.04 12.44 -6.31
CA THR A 188 -12.27 13.23 -5.10
C THR A 188 -10.93 13.63 -4.49
N SER A 189 -10.60 14.92 -4.59
CA SER A 189 -9.42 15.48 -3.91
C SER A 189 -9.76 15.81 -2.47
N VAL A 190 -9.03 15.17 -1.53
CA VAL A 190 -9.28 15.28 -0.10
C VAL A 190 -8.19 16.09 0.58
N ASP A 191 -8.61 17.12 1.32
CA ASP A 191 -7.74 18.10 1.96
C ASP A 191 -8.37 18.70 3.24
N LYS A 192 -7.70 19.66 3.87
CA LYS A 192 -8.23 20.46 4.99
C LYS A 192 -8.11 21.97 4.70
N ALA A 193 -8.47 22.40 3.48
CA ALA A 193 -8.28 23.75 3.00
C ALA A 193 -9.05 24.85 3.79
N ASN A 194 -10.07 24.48 4.56
CA ASN A 194 -10.74 25.39 5.48
C ASN A 194 -9.85 25.85 6.65
N VAL A 195 -8.76 25.12 6.94
CA VAL A 195 -7.85 25.42 8.06
C VAL A 195 -6.39 25.58 7.61
N LEU A 196 -5.86 24.60 6.83
CA LEU A 196 -4.45 24.49 6.52
C LEU A 196 -4.06 25.22 5.24
N GLU A 197 -2.95 25.97 5.29
CA GLU A 197 -2.40 26.65 4.13
C GLU A 197 -1.82 25.69 3.08
N SER A 198 -1.15 24.62 3.52
CA SER A 198 -0.70 23.53 2.67
C SER A 198 -1.84 22.91 1.85
N SER A 199 -3.00 22.73 2.48
CA SER A 199 -4.21 22.22 1.82
C SER A 199 -4.85 23.21 0.85
N ARG A 200 -4.71 24.53 1.06
CA ARG A 200 -5.15 25.54 0.07
C ARG A 200 -4.30 25.47 -1.18
N LEU A 201 -2.96 25.44 -1.04
CA LEU A 201 -2.03 25.21 -2.15
C LEU A 201 -2.34 23.91 -2.89
N TRP A 202 -2.61 22.83 -2.14
CA TRP A 202 -3.02 21.53 -2.68
C TRP A 202 -4.24 21.66 -3.59
N ARG A 203 -5.32 22.24 -3.09
CA ARG A 203 -6.58 22.42 -3.81
C ARG A 203 -6.43 23.28 -5.04
N GLU A 204 -5.71 24.40 -4.96
CA GLU A 204 -5.41 25.29 -6.07
C GLU A 204 -4.64 24.56 -7.18
N THR A 205 -3.63 23.79 -6.80
CA THR A 205 -2.80 23.03 -7.74
C THR A 205 -3.58 21.91 -8.41
N VAL A 206 -4.37 21.15 -7.67
CA VAL A 206 -5.23 20.09 -8.22
C VAL A 206 -6.24 20.65 -9.22
N LYS A 207 -6.86 21.81 -8.93
CA LYS A 207 -7.77 22.49 -9.86
C LYS A 207 -7.09 22.86 -11.18
N ARG A 208 -5.85 23.35 -11.11
CA ARG A 208 -5.07 23.70 -12.32
C ARG A 208 -4.75 22.46 -13.15
N VAL A 209 -4.33 21.36 -12.51
CA VAL A 209 -4.08 20.09 -13.23
C VAL A 209 -5.36 19.55 -13.87
N ALA A 210 -6.52 19.74 -13.24
CA ALA A 210 -7.81 19.28 -13.78
C ALA A 210 -8.16 19.90 -15.14
N GLU A 211 -7.61 21.08 -15.48
CA GLU A 211 -7.83 21.73 -16.79
C GLU A 211 -7.33 20.87 -17.95
N ASP A 212 -6.32 20.01 -17.71
CA ASP A 212 -5.79 19.05 -18.69
C ASP A 212 -6.66 17.78 -18.80
N TYR A 213 -7.64 17.57 -17.89
CA TYR A 213 -8.45 16.35 -17.80
C TYR A 213 -9.96 16.65 -17.80
N PRO A 214 -10.50 17.30 -18.84
CA PRO A 214 -11.90 17.78 -18.88
C PRO A 214 -12.96 16.66 -18.80
N GLU A 215 -12.55 15.40 -19.01
CA GLU A 215 -13.47 14.26 -18.92
C GLU A 215 -13.62 13.72 -17.49
N VAL A 216 -12.76 14.15 -16.54
CA VAL A 216 -12.79 13.67 -15.15
C VAL A 216 -13.65 14.62 -14.30
N GLU A 217 -14.66 14.05 -13.65
CA GLU A 217 -15.44 14.75 -12.65
C GLU A 217 -14.60 14.95 -11.38
N LEU A 218 -14.12 16.18 -11.16
CA LEU A 218 -13.36 16.55 -9.97
C LEU A 218 -14.27 17.07 -8.87
N ASN A 219 -14.21 16.40 -7.70
CA ASN A 219 -14.84 16.87 -6.47
C ASN A 219 -13.77 17.17 -5.41
N HIS A 220 -14.07 18.13 -4.51
CA HIS A 220 -13.24 18.42 -3.34
C HIS A 220 -13.99 18.09 -2.06
N MET A 221 -13.30 17.43 -1.13
CA MET A 221 -13.89 17.08 0.16
C MET A 221 -12.89 17.35 1.29
N TYR A 222 -13.39 17.85 2.43
CA TYR A 222 -12.55 17.93 3.63
C TYR A 222 -12.34 16.53 4.21
N VAL A 223 -11.17 16.29 4.75
CA VAL A 223 -10.75 14.96 5.24
C VAL A 223 -11.69 14.38 6.29
N ASP A 224 -12.17 15.19 7.22
CA ASP A 224 -13.14 14.79 8.24
C ASP A 224 -14.50 14.37 7.64
N ASN A 225 -14.96 15.06 6.61
CA ASN A 225 -16.15 14.63 5.86
C ASN A 225 -15.87 13.37 5.05
N CYS A 226 -14.70 13.24 4.44
CA CYS A 226 -14.32 12.05 3.69
C CYS A 226 -14.34 10.80 4.58
N ALA A 227 -13.78 10.85 5.78
CA ALA A 227 -13.83 9.77 6.76
C ALA A 227 -15.29 9.37 7.08
N MET A 228 -16.17 10.33 7.36
CA MET A 228 -17.59 10.03 7.56
C MET A 228 -18.25 9.41 6.32
N GLN A 229 -17.93 9.87 5.14
CA GLN A 229 -18.53 9.41 3.89
C GLN A 229 -18.03 8.04 3.45
N LEU A 230 -16.79 7.65 3.78
CA LEU A 230 -16.28 6.29 3.58
C LEU A 230 -17.15 5.27 4.29
N VAL A 231 -17.56 5.55 5.53
CA VAL A 231 -18.46 4.67 6.30
C VAL A 231 -19.92 4.76 5.83
N ARG A 232 -20.40 5.97 5.48
CA ARG A 232 -21.82 6.23 5.19
C ARG A 232 -22.23 5.90 3.76
N ASN A 233 -21.36 6.22 2.79
CA ASN A 233 -21.64 6.06 1.36
C ASN A 233 -20.34 5.87 0.57
N PRO A 234 -19.60 4.74 0.78
CA PRO A 234 -18.31 4.51 0.11
C PRO A 234 -18.43 4.44 -1.42
N ARG A 235 -19.59 4.03 -1.95
CA ARG A 235 -19.85 3.91 -3.39
C ARG A 235 -19.83 5.20 -4.18
N GLN A 236 -19.82 6.38 -3.52
CA GLN A 236 -19.66 7.64 -4.20
C GLN A 236 -18.26 7.87 -4.73
N PHE A 237 -17.27 7.18 -4.17
CA PHE A 237 -15.87 7.30 -4.52
C PHE A 237 -15.47 6.33 -5.62
N ASP A 238 -14.57 6.80 -6.50
CA ASP A 238 -13.84 5.97 -7.47
C ASP A 238 -12.34 6.13 -7.20
N VAL A 239 -11.78 7.33 -7.41
CA VAL A 239 -10.40 7.66 -7.04
C VAL A 239 -10.41 8.76 -5.97
N ILE A 240 -9.69 8.53 -4.88
CA ILE A 240 -9.43 9.53 -3.82
C ILE A 240 -7.98 9.96 -3.94
N LEU A 241 -7.74 11.25 -4.12
CA LEU A 241 -6.41 11.85 -4.12
C LEU A 241 -6.20 12.63 -2.82
N THR A 242 -5.10 12.37 -2.10
CA THR A 242 -4.86 13.06 -0.83
C THR A 242 -3.39 13.11 -0.41
N SER A 243 -3.10 13.93 0.61
CA SER A 243 -1.78 14.13 1.21
C SER A 243 -1.29 12.87 1.94
N ASN A 244 -0.04 12.88 2.37
CA ASN A 244 0.62 11.74 3.00
C ASN A 244 -0.13 11.25 4.24
N ILE A 245 -0.31 12.10 5.26
CA ILE A 245 -0.96 11.68 6.51
C ILE A 245 -2.46 11.38 6.34
N PHE A 246 -3.17 12.18 5.54
CA PHE A 246 -4.59 11.90 5.32
C PHE A 246 -4.81 10.61 4.53
N GLY A 247 -3.93 10.33 3.56
CA GLY A 247 -3.95 9.09 2.79
C GLY A 247 -3.62 7.86 3.63
N ASP A 248 -2.74 7.99 4.61
CA ASP A 248 -2.44 6.92 5.57
C ASP A 248 -3.70 6.54 6.36
N ILE A 249 -4.32 7.53 7.00
CA ILE A 249 -5.50 7.31 7.85
C ILE A 249 -6.71 6.81 7.05
N LEU A 250 -7.03 7.47 5.94
CA LEU A 250 -8.21 7.12 5.15
C LEU A 250 -8.10 5.76 4.46
N SER A 251 -6.89 5.34 4.08
CA SER A 251 -6.72 4.02 3.48
C SER A 251 -6.87 2.89 4.51
N ASP A 252 -6.42 3.10 5.74
CA ASP A 252 -6.61 2.13 6.82
C ASP A 252 -8.11 2.04 7.21
N GLU A 253 -8.82 3.17 7.25
CA GLU A 253 -10.28 3.19 7.42
C GLU A 253 -10.99 2.44 6.28
N ALA A 254 -10.64 2.72 5.03
CA ALA A 254 -11.20 2.05 3.85
C ALA A 254 -10.90 0.54 3.86
N SER A 255 -9.77 0.13 4.44
CA SER A 255 -9.37 -1.26 4.62
C SER A 255 -10.36 -2.02 5.49
N MET A 256 -10.76 -1.43 6.59
CA MET A 256 -11.72 -2.04 7.51
C MET A 256 -13.11 -2.17 6.88
N ILE A 257 -13.46 -1.24 5.99
CA ILE A 257 -14.70 -1.31 5.20
C ILE A 257 -14.67 -2.51 4.24
N ALA A 258 -13.51 -2.81 3.67
CA ALA A 258 -13.31 -3.97 2.80
C ALA A 258 -13.30 -5.33 3.53
N GLY A 259 -13.25 -5.34 4.86
CA GLY A 259 -13.42 -6.52 5.70
C GLY A 259 -12.16 -7.09 6.33
N SER A 260 -10.96 -6.87 5.79
CA SER A 260 -9.69 -7.25 6.40
C SER A 260 -8.51 -6.49 5.84
N ILE A 261 -7.64 -6.01 6.73
CA ILE A 261 -6.36 -5.41 6.36
C ILE A 261 -5.42 -6.43 5.68
N GLY A 262 -5.60 -7.73 5.93
CA GLY A 262 -4.88 -8.83 5.29
C GLY A 262 -5.20 -9.05 3.81
N MET A 263 -6.17 -8.28 3.26
CA MET A 263 -6.55 -8.31 1.86
C MET A 263 -6.00 -7.13 1.04
N LEU A 264 -5.31 -6.18 1.68
CA LEU A 264 -5.01 -4.91 1.06
C LEU A 264 -3.57 -4.79 0.60
N ALA A 265 -3.44 -4.81 -0.72
CA ALA A 265 -2.21 -4.54 -1.43
C ALA A 265 -1.89 -3.05 -1.49
N SER A 266 -0.62 -2.73 -1.70
CA SER A 266 -0.22 -1.39 -2.08
C SER A 266 0.95 -1.37 -3.07
N ALA A 267 1.01 -0.31 -3.88
CA ALA A 267 2.10 -0.01 -4.78
C ALA A 267 2.63 1.39 -4.49
N SER A 268 3.93 1.49 -4.27
CA SER A 268 4.64 2.77 -4.17
C SER A 268 5.42 2.99 -5.46
N LEU A 269 5.04 4.00 -6.24
CA LEU A 269 5.52 4.24 -7.59
C LEU A 269 6.40 5.49 -7.66
N SER A 270 7.40 5.43 -8.55
CA SER A 270 8.26 6.55 -8.91
C SER A 270 7.83 7.19 -10.23
N GLY A 271 8.63 8.11 -10.75
CA GLY A 271 8.48 8.60 -12.13
C GLY A 271 8.99 7.63 -13.21
N SER A 272 9.46 6.44 -12.82
CA SER A 272 9.91 5.36 -13.70
C SER A 272 9.07 4.09 -13.49
N LYS A 273 9.46 2.98 -14.12
CA LYS A 273 8.80 1.68 -13.89
C LYS A 273 9.16 1.05 -12.54
N LEU A 274 10.26 1.45 -11.91
CA LEU A 274 10.64 0.93 -10.60
C LEU A 274 9.59 1.31 -9.55
N GLY A 275 9.03 0.29 -8.90
CA GLY A 275 8.08 0.40 -7.82
C GLY A 275 8.47 -0.48 -6.63
N LEU A 276 7.91 -0.16 -5.46
CA LEU A 276 7.96 -0.99 -4.27
C LEU A 276 6.53 -1.43 -3.92
N TYR A 277 6.36 -2.72 -3.70
CA TYR A 277 5.07 -3.37 -3.50
C TYR A 277 5.05 -4.06 -2.15
N GLU A 278 4.03 -3.75 -1.35
CA GLU A 278 3.94 -4.20 0.04
C GLU A 278 2.48 -4.31 0.48
N PRO A 279 2.13 -5.21 1.42
CA PRO A 279 0.83 -5.15 2.07
C PRO A 279 0.71 -3.88 2.92
N ILE A 280 -0.50 -3.42 3.20
CA ILE A 280 -0.72 -2.22 4.03
C ILE A 280 -0.52 -2.52 5.52
N HIS A 281 -0.79 -3.76 5.96
CA HIS A 281 -0.68 -4.17 7.36
C HIS A 281 0.77 -4.18 7.89
N GLY A 282 0.92 -4.13 9.21
CA GLY A 282 2.21 -4.20 9.90
C GLY A 282 2.78 -5.61 10.01
N SER A 283 3.82 -5.74 10.84
CA SER A 283 4.60 -6.97 11.02
C SER A 283 3.96 -8.04 11.93
N ALA A 284 2.89 -7.71 12.65
CA ALA A 284 2.15 -8.62 13.54
C ALA A 284 3.05 -9.62 14.30
N PRO A 285 3.99 -9.15 15.14
CA PRO A 285 5.02 -9.99 15.76
C PRO A 285 4.45 -11.05 16.71
N ASP A 286 3.23 -10.85 17.19
CA ASP A 286 2.50 -11.77 18.08
C ASP A 286 2.07 -13.06 17.38
N ILE A 287 1.88 -13.05 16.07
CA ILE A 287 1.50 -14.24 15.28
C ILE A 287 2.62 -14.74 14.36
N ALA A 288 3.78 -14.10 14.35
CA ALA A 288 4.91 -14.48 13.51
C ALA A 288 5.38 -15.92 13.77
N GLY A 289 5.60 -16.69 12.69
CA GLY A 289 6.04 -18.07 12.74
C GLY A 289 4.96 -19.09 13.13
N GLN A 290 3.71 -18.66 13.28
CA GLN A 290 2.58 -19.54 13.63
C GLN A 290 1.83 -20.09 12.41
N ASN A 291 2.21 -19.67 11.21
CA ASN A 291 1.57 -20.06 9.95
C ASN A 291 0.06 -19.70 9.88
N ILE A 292 -0.34 -18.61 10.53
CA ILE A 292 -1.74 -18.13 10.56
C ILE A 292 -1.94 -16.77 9.91
N ALA A 293 -0.86 -16.11 9.49
CA ALA A 293 -0.93 -14.85 8.78
C ALA A 293 -1.62 -15.00 7.41
N ASN A 294 -2.37 -13.98 7.00
CA ASN A 294 -2.99 -13.95 5.69
C ASN A 294 -1.99 -13.42 4.65
N PRO A 295 -1.56 -14.22 3.63
CA PRO A 295 -0.58 -13.78 2.64
C PRO A 295 -1.22 -13.04 1.46
N LEU A 296 -2.55 -12.93 1.38
CA LEU A 296 -3.24 -12.47 0.18
C LEU A 296 -2.97 -11.00 -0.15
N ALA A 297 -2.76 -10.13 0.84
CA ALA A 297 -2.36 -8.75 0.60
C ALA A 297 -1.01 -8.68 -0.14
N THR A 298 -0.03 -9.50 0.25
CA THR A 298 1.29 -9.54 -0.40
C THR A 298 1.19 -10.18 -1.80
N ILE A 299 0.38 -11.21 -1.96
CA ILE A 299 0.10 -11.83 -3.27
C ILE A 299 -0.58 -10.82 -4.22
N LEU A 300 -1.54 -10.06 -3.73
CA LEU A 300 -2.18 -8.99 -4.52
C LEU A 300 -1.21 -7.83 -4.80
N SER A 301 -0.25 -7.56 -3.91
CA SER A 301 0.83 -6.61 -4.18
C SER A 301 1.73 -7.08 -5.32
N VAL A 302 1.96 -8.40 -5.45
CA VAL A 302 2.63 -8.99 -6.62
C VAL A 302 1.81 -8.78 -7.89
N ALA A 303 0.48 -8.91 -7.86
CA ALA A 303 -0.35 -8.60 -9.02
C ALA A 303 -0.21 -7.12 -9.44
N MET A 304 -0.17 -6.18 -8.47
CA MET A 304 0.13 -4.77 -8.76
C MET A 304 1.53 -4.59 -9.35
N MET A 305 2.55 -5.31 -8.86
CA MET A 305 3.91 -5.28 -9.39
C MET A 305 3.95 -5.73 -10.86
N LEU A 306 3.30 -6.83 -11.18
CA LEU A 306 3.18 -7.35 -12.53
C LEU A 306 2.53 -6.32 -13.47
N ARG A 307 1.48 -5.63 -13.02
CA ARG A 307 0.73 -4.64 -13.81
C ARG A 307 1.49 -3.33 -14.00
N TYR A 308 2.08 -2.77 -12.94
CA TYR A 308 2.63 -1.41 -12.98
C TYR A 308 4.13 -1.36 -13.31
N SER A 309 4.92 -2.34 -12.89
CA SER A 309 6.38 -2.36 -13.12
C SER A 309 6.81 -3.28 -14.26
N LEU A 310 6.16 -4.44 -14.43
CA LEU A 310 6.66 -5.51 -15.28
C LEU A 310 5.89 -5.68 -16.59
N ASP A 311 4.85 -4.89 -16.86
CA ASP A 311 3.98 -4.96 -18.05
C ASP A 311 3.34 -6.36 -18.29
N GLN A 312 3.08 -7.11 -17.20
CA GLN A 312 2.49 -8.45 -17.20
C GLN A 312 1.03 -8.40 -16.75
N SER A 313 0.18 -7.60 -17.39
CA SER A 313 -1.20 -7.37 -16.96
C SER A 313 -2.06 -8.64 -16.96
N GLU A 314 -1.87 -9.54 -17.94
CA GLU A 314 -2.61 -10.81 -18.02
C GLU A 314 -2.28 -11.73 -16.81
N ALA A 315 -1.01 -11.77 -16.40
CA ALA A 315 -0.60 -12.52 -15.21
C ALA A 315 -1.16 -11.88 -13.93
N ALA A 316 -1.20 -10.55 -13.86
CA ALA A 316 -1.82 -9.83 -12.75
C ALA A 316 -3.32 -10.16 -12.61
N ASP A 317 -4.07 -10.09 -13.72
CA ASP A 317 -5.50 -10.40 -13.77
C ASP A 317 -5.76 -11.85 -13.36
N ALA A 318 -4.90 -12.79 -13.76
CA ALA A 318 -5.00 -14.19 -13.39
C ALA A 318 -4.78 -14.42 -11.89
N ILE A 319 -3.81 -13.73 -11.26
CA ILE A 319 -3.60 -13.80 -9.81
C ILE A 319 -4.83 -13.25 -9.05
N GLU A 320 -5.36 -12.10 -9.45
CA GLU A 320 -6.55 -11.52 -8.84
C GLU A 320 -7.78 -12.44 -8.96
N ALA A 321 -7.96 -13.06 -10.12
CA ALA A 321 -9.02 -14.04 -10.33
C ALA A 321 -8.83 -15.32 -9.50
N ALA A 322 -7.60 -15.82 -9.39
CA ALA A 322 -7.25 -16.97 -8.56
C ALA A 322 -7.55 -16.70 -7.08
N VAL A 323 -7.16 -15.52 -6.56
CA VAL A 323 -7.49 -15.10 -5.19
C VAL A 323 -9.00 -15.07 -4.96
N ALA A 324 -9.78 -14.48 -5.88
CA ALA A 324 -11.23 -14.44 -5.77
C ALA A 324 -11.83 -15.84 -5.72
N LYS A 325 -11.35 -16.76 -6.57
CA LYS A 325 -11.81 -18.16 -6.64
C LYS A 325 -11.47 -18.94 -5.36
N VAL A 326 -10.26 -18.80 -4.84
CA VAL A 326 -9.83 -19.46 -3.60
C VAL A 326 -10.69 -19.02 -2.43
N LEU A 327 -11.05 -17.74 -2.38
CA LEU A 327 -11.91 -17.17 -1.35
C LEU A 327 -13.36 -17.70 -1.36
N GLU A 328 -13.80 -18.42 -2.38
CA GLU A 328 -15.10 -19.11 -2.36
C GLU A 328 -15.12 -20.34 -1.41
N THR A 329 -13.94 -20.85 -1.04
CA THR A 329 -13.84 -22.09 -0.25
C THR A 329 -12.92 -21.96 0.95
N TYR A 330 -11.78 -21.27 0.83
CA TYR A 330 -10.71 -21.25 1.82
C TYR A 330 -10.60 -19.89 2.53
N ARG A 331 -10.30 -19.92 3.83
CA ARG A 331 -10.14 -18.73 4.67
C ARG A 331 -8.94 -18.87 5.62
N THR A 332 -8.16 -17.82 5.73
CA THR A 332 -7.22 -17.66 6.83
C THR A 332 -7.95 -17.26 8.12
N PRO A 333 -7.33 -17.40 9.32
CA PRO A 333 -7.99 -17.13 10.59
C PRO A 333 -8.64 -15.76 10.72
N ASP A 334 -8.05 -14.70 10.12
CA ASP A 334 -8.52 -13.31 10.17
C ASP A 334 -9.83 -13.06 9.41
N ILE A 335 -10.10 -13.87 8.38
CA ILE A 335 -11.30 -13.78 7.52
C ILE A 335 -12.17 -15.03 7.60
N TYR A 336 -11.97 -15.87 8.63
CA TYR A 336 -12.69 -17.13 8.76
C TYR A 336 -14.15 -16.93 9.16
N GLU A 337 -15.00 -17.68 8.53
CA GLU A 337 -16.44 -17.83 8.83
C GLU A 337 -16.83 -19.30 8.79
N ASP A 338 -17.89 -19.66 9.53
CA ASP A 338 -18.43 -21.03 9.49
C ASP A 338 -18.93 -21.40 8.10
N GLY A 339 -18.61 -22.60 7.66
CA GLY A 339 -18.95 -23.11 6.33
C GLY A 339 -17.79 -23.06 5.32
N PHE A 340 -16.69 -22.39 5.65
CA PHE A 340 -15.47 -22.37 4.85
C PHE A 340 -14.39 -23.29 5.43
N THR A 341 -13.42 -23.63 4.60
CA THR A 341 -12.22 -24.39 5.03
C THR A 341 -11.17 -23.44 5.56
N LYS A 342 -10.80 -23.63 6.84
CA LYS A 342 -9.75 -22.83 7.49
C LYS A 342 -8.38 -23.36 7.08
N VAL A 343 -7.49 -22.46 6.61
CA VAL A 343 -6.14 -22.79 6.15
C VAL A 343 -5.10 -21.86 6.77
N GLY A 344 -3.85 -22.32 6.80
CA GLY A 344 -2.70 -21.50 7.20
C GLY A 344 -2.15 -20.63 6.07
N CYS A 345 -1.08 -19.88 6.38
CA CYS A 345 -0.39 -18.99 5.45
C CYS A 345 0.16 -19.74 4.23
N ASP A 346 0.87 -20.84 4.46
CA ASP A 346 1.49 -21.67 3.43
C ASP A 346 0.46 -22.36 2.52
N GLU A 347 -0.57 -22.95 3.12
CA GLU A 347 -1.65 -23.60 2.37
C GLU A 347 -2.43 -22.57 1.54
N MET A 348 -2.68 -21.35 2.04
CA MET A 348 -3.34 -20.32 1.25
C MET A 348 -2.55 -19.98 -0.02
N GLY A 349 -1.21 -19.87 0.07
CA GLY A 349 -0.34 -19.69 -1.10
C GLY A 349 -0.45 -20.85 -2.10
N ASP A 350 -0.47 -22.10 -1.60
CA ASP A 350 -0.63 -23.30 -2.44
C ASP A 350 -1.97 -23.28 -3.19
N ARG A 351 -3.07 -22.93 -2.51
CA ARG A 351 -4.41 -22.85 -3.13
C ARG A 351 -4.47 -21.77 -4.23
N VAL A 352 -3.78 -20.64 -4.04
CA VAL A 352 -3.71 -19.61 -5.11
C VAL A 352 -2.94 -20.14 -6.31
N CYS A 353 -1.81 -20.83 -6.12
CA CYS A 353 -1.07 -21.48 -7.21
C CYS A 353 -1.91 -22.52 -7.96
N GLU A 354 -2.67 -23.37 -7.24
CA GLU A 354 -3.56 -24.38 -7.83
C GLU A 354 -4.70 -23.75 -8.63
N ALA A 355 -5.13 -22.53 -8.27
CA ALA A 355 -6.22 -21.82 -8.92
C ALA A 355 -5.77 -20.99 -10.14
N LEU A 356 -4.46 -20.68 -10.24
CA LEU A 356 -3.85 -20.06 -11.40
C LEU A 356 -3.89 -20.98 -12.60
#